data_223bbc36a2632f5e7a613c2cd3f39ca4
#
_entry.id   223bbc36a2632f5e7a613c2cd3f39ca4
#
_cell.length_a   1.000
_cell.length_b   1.000
_cell.length_c   1.000
_cell.angle_alpha   90.00
_cell.angle_beta   90.00
_cell.angle_gamma   90.00
#
_symmetry.space_group_name_H-M   'P 1'
#
loop_
_entity.id
_entity.type
_entity.pdbx_description
1 polymer ?
#
loop_
_entity_poly.entity_id
_entity_poly.type
_entity_poly.pdbx_seq_one_letter_code
_entity_poly.pdbx_strand_id
1 'polypeptide(L)'
;MYLCPRCKERLSYNDYSELREGSCELCGNILDHVEDYFVMFEGEAKKYDFSTFLIGLRAPKENLTKEIELAEKSGVKLRSYKDDFQVALGSKIEAELPYRADFSRPEIVFTVNQENMDYSIWIRPEYLKGRYLKKRRGIPQSPWIKPGKGKEREKSISEYIGLTACDLLKGSDYNFYASGREDVDALMLGNGRPFYVEIKNPRNRTFDPARISEEVLKFSGGGVEVIELSLANPVEIEDMKTLRPDKTYEVGLTIEGKAIDGLEEILKKYSNLRINQKTPRRVLNIRKDKLRERTIRSMEVKQYKDGHLVLVIRAEAGTYIKEFITGDNGRTVPNLKDELDINVKIDYLNVLEVK
;
A
#
# COMPACT_ATOMS: atom_id res chain seq x y z
N MET A 1 -32.29 5.42 -41.01
CA MET A 1 -31.65 5.04 -39.74
C MET A 1 -32.62 4.18 -38.94
N TYR A 2 -32.19 3.01 -38.49
CA TYR A 2 -33.01 2.14 -37.64
C TYR A 2 -32.78 2.45 -36.16
N LEU A 3 -33.85 2.78 -35.44
CA LEU A 3 -33.85 3.00 -34.00
C LEU A 3 -34.80 2.00 -33.33
N CYS A 4 -34.33 1.41 -32.20
CA CYS A 4 -35.20 0.56 -31.38
C CYS A 4 -36.34 1.39 -30.72
N PRO A 5 -37.43 0.75 -30.27
CA PRO A 5 -38.56 1.47 -29.65
C PRO A 5 -38.15 2.40 -28.49
N ARG A 6 -37.20 1.98 -27.64
CA ARG A 6 -36.70 2.80 -26.52
C ARG A 6 -35.97 4.05 -26.97
N CYS A 7 -35.12 3.94 -28.01
CA CYS A 7 -34.43 5.10 -28.57
C CYS A 7 -35.38 6.05 -29.30
N LYS A 8 -36.44 5.53 -29.95
CA LYS A 8 -37.50 6.32 -30.55
C LYS A 8 -38.24 7.16 -29.51
N GLU A 9 -38.72 6.52 -28.45
CA GLU A 9 -39.45 7.19 -27.36
C GLU A 9 -38.59 8.28 -26.73
N ARG A 10 -37.33 8.00 -26.43
CA ARG A 10 -36.37 8.97 -25.83
C ARG A 10 -36.14 10.21 -26.68
N LEU A 11 -36.06 10.05 -27.99
CA LEU A 11 -35.79 11.14 -28.93
C LEU A 11 -37.05 11.92 -29.36
N SER A 12 -38.24 11.45 -28.96
CA SER A 12 -39.52 12.02 -29.42
C SER A 12 -39.56 12.22 -30.96
N TYR A 13 -38.88 11.34 -31.71
CA TYR A 13 -38.59 11.49 -33.14
C TYR A 13 -39.65 10.75 -33.94
N ASN A 14 -40.42 11.49 -34.75
CA ASN A 14 -41.62 10.96 -35.45
C ASN A 14 -41.34 10.53 -36.90
N ASP A 15 -40.14 10.64 -37.42
CA ASP A 15 -39.81 10.29 -38.78
C ASP A 15 -39.09 8.91 -38.81
N TYR A 16 -39.88 7.84 -39.00
CA TYR A 16 -39.36 6.48 -38.88
C TYR A 16 -39.59 5.70 -40.18
N SER A 17 -38.54 5.22 -40.81
CA SER A 17 -38.64 4.08 -41.70
C SER A 17 -39.02 2.82 -40.87
N GLU A 18 -39.94 2.03 -41.37
CA GLU A 18 -40.45 0.80 -40.75
C GLU A 18 -39.35 -0.15 -40.31
N LEU A 19 -39.65 -0.96 -39.32
CA LEU A 19 -38.77 -2.01 -38.76
C LEU A 19 -38.10 -2.82 -39.86
N ARG A 20 -36.82 -2.58 -40.07
CA ARG A 20 -35.93 -3.53 -40.75
C ARG A 20 -35.26 -4.37 -39.65
N GLU A 21 -35.12 -5.66 -39.89
CA GLU A 21 -34.34 -6.53 -39.02
C GLU A 21 -32.90 -5.98 -38.97
N GLY A 22 -32.43 -5.61 -37.75
CA GLY A 22 -31.11 -5.05 -37.53
C GLY A 22 -30.91 -4.53 -36.10
N SER A 23 -29.67 -4.23 -35.75
CA SER A 23 -29.37 -3.56 -34.49
C SER A 23 -29.67 -2.06 -34.55
N CYS A 24 -30.11 -1.48 -33.46
CA CYS A 24 -30.31 -0.04 -33.34
C CYS A 24 -29.02 0.74 -33.62
N GLU A 25 -29.04 1.61 -34.63
CA GLU A 25 -27.86 2.38 -35.02
C GLU A 25 -27.35 3.37 -33.97
N LEU A 26 -28.16 3.61 -32.92
CA LEU A 26 -27.82 4.47 -31.79
C LEU A 26 -27.30 3.67 -30.63
N CYS A 27 -28.11 2.80 -30.03
CA CYS A 27 -27.72 2.09 -28.81
C CYS A 27 -27.23 0.65 -29.03
N GLY A 28 -27.24 0.14 -30.32
CA GLY A 28 -26.87 -1.25 -30.61
C GLY A 28 -27.74 -2.28 -29.88
N ASN A 29 -28.98 -1.92 -29.52
CA ASN A 29 -29.94 -2.69 -28.71
C ASN A 29 -29.54 -2.91 -27.25
N ILE A 30 -28.47 -2.28 -26.73
CA ILE A 30 -28.00 -2.50 -25.35
C ILE A 30 -29.10 -2.24 -24.30
N LEU A 31 -30.03 -1.33 -24.59
CA LEU A 31 -31.16 -1.03 -23.69
C LEU A 31 -32.14 -2.21 -23.54
N ASP A 32 -32.19 -3.13 -24.50
CA ASP A 32 -33.04 -4.31 -24.46
C ASP A 32 -32.39 -5.48 -23.70
N HIS A 33 -31.07 -5.39 -23.45
CA HIS A 33 -30.27 -6.40 -22.77
C HIS A 33 -30.04 -6.12 -21.26
N VAL A 34 -30.81 -5.22 -20.66
CA VAL A 34 -30.67 -4.90 -19.20
C VAL A 34 -30.85 -6.15 -18.34
N GLU A 35 -31.81 -7.03 -18.71
CA GLU A 35 -32.07 -8.28 -17.99
C GLU A 35 -30.89 -9.25 -18.08
N ASP A 36 -30.29 -9.40 -19.23
CA ASP A 36 -29.14 -10.29 -19.45
C ASP A 36 -27.95 -9.85 -18.58
N TYR A 37 -27.67 -8.54 -18.52
CA TYR A 37 -26.61 -7.99 -17.69
C TYR A 37 -26.94 -8.02 -16.19
N PHE A 38 -28.22 -7.96 -15.81
CA PHE A 38 -28.63 -8.17 -14.44
C PHE A 38 -28.30 -9.58 -13.98
N VAL A 39 -28.62 -10.61 -14.76
CA VAL A 39 -28.30 -12.01 -14.47
C VAL A 39 -26.77 -12.21 -14.37
N MET A 40 -26.01 -11.61 -15.29
CA MET A 40 -24.53 -11.64 -15.24
C MET A 40 -24.00 -10.99 -13.98
N PHE A 41 -24.51 -9.79 -13.62
CA PHE A 41 -24.13 -9.09 -12.39
C PHE A 41 -24.44 -9.94 -11.15
N GLU A 42 -25.63 -10.51 -11.05
CA GLU A 42 -26.04 -11.37 -9.93
C GLU A 42 -25.12 -12.59 -9.78
N GLY A 43 -24.74 -13.22 -10.90
CA GLY A 43 -23.81 -14.34 -10.92
C GLY A 43 -22.41 -13.97 -10.44
N GLU A 44 -21.92 -12.78 -10.80
CA GLU A 44 -20.63 -12.28 -10.33
C GLU A 44 -20.67 -11.80 -8.88
N ALA A 45 -21.75 -11.12 -8.49
CA ALA A 45 -21.93 -10.57 -7.15
C ALA A 45 -21.80 -11.65 -6.05
N LYS A 46 -22.28 -12.85 -6.30
CA LYS A 46 -22.17 -14.00 -5.37
C LYS A 46 -20.73 -14.43 -5.04
N LYS A 47 -19.74 -13.95 -5.79
CA LYS A 47 -18.30 -14.30 -5.58
C LYS A 47 -17.60 -13.34 -4.63
N TYR A 48 -18.23 -12.23 -4.24
CA TYR A 48 -17.63 -11.14 -3.49
C TYR A 48 -18.52 -10.69 -2.33
N ASP A 49 -17.89 -10.30 -1.25
CA ASP A 49 -18.52 -9.61 -0.12
C ASP A 49 -18.43 -8.10 -0.37
N PHE A 50 -19.57 -7.44 -0.60
CA PHE A 50 -19.64 -6.00 -0.83
C PHE A 50 -21.06 -5.49 -0.54
N SER A 51 -21.19 -4.20 -0.37
CA SER A 51 -22.46 -3.51 -0.12
C SER A 51 -22.77 -2.47 -1.20
N THR A 52 -21.75 -1.93 -1.86
CA THR A 52 -21.89 -0.82 -2.80
C THR A 52 -21.32 -1.12 -4.17
N PHE A 53 -22.01 -0.63 -5.21
CA PHE A 53 -21.61 -0.87 -6.59
C PHE A 53 -21.75 0.38 -7.47
N LEU A 54 -21.16 0.35 -8.65
CA LEU A 54 -21.37 1.29 -9.73
C LEU A 54 -21.48 0.53 -11.07
N ILE A 55 -22.41 0.97 -11.91
CA ILE A 55 -22.55 0.46 -13.28
C ILE A 55 -21.85 1.40 -14.24
N GLY A 56 -20.97 0.85 -15.09
CA GLY A 56 -20.34 1.53 -16.22
C GLY A 56 -20.83 1.00 -17.55
N LEU A 57 -20.89 1.84 -18.56
CA LEU A 57 -21.07 1.43 -19.98
C LEU A 57 -19.98 2.06 -20.84
N ARG A 58 -19.19 1.23 -21.52
CA ARG A 58 -18.28 1.66 -22.58
C ARG A 58 -19.06 1.64 -23.90
N ALA A 59 -19.52 2.83 -24.30
CA ALA A 59 -20.26 3.03 -25.54
C ALA A 59 -19.31 3.50 -26.66
N PRO A 60 -19.49 3.09 -27.92
CA PRO A 60 -18.77 3.63 -29.06
C PRO A 60 -18.94 5.14 -29.18
N LYS A 61 -17.85 5.87 -29.39
CA LYS A 61 -17.90 7.34 -29.52
C LYS A 61 -18.83 7.81 -30.65
N GLU A 62 -18.85 7.07 -31.74
CA GLU A 62 -19.72 7.36 -32.88
C GLU A 62 -21.19 7.36 -32.50
N ASN A 63 -21.62 6.41 -31.68
CA ASN A 63 -23.00 6.30 -31.22
C ASN A 63 -23.40 7.49 -30.32
N LEU A 64 -22.50 7.90 -29.43
CA LEU A 64 -22.71 9.06 -28.57
C LEU A 64 -22.77 10.38 -29.39
N THR A 65 -21.90 10.52 -30.42
CA THR A 65 -21.93 11.68 -31.32
C THR A 65 -23.23 11.74 -32.11
N LYS A 66 -23.67 10.61 -32.67
CA LYS A 66 -24.95 10.51 -33.37
C LYS A 66 -26.13 10.87 -32.44
N GLU A 67 -26.11 10.45 -31.19
CA GLU A 67 -27.15 10.79 -30.22
C GLU A 67 -27.25 12.30 -30.02
N ILE A 68 -26.13 12.98 -29.81
CA ILE A 68 -26.07 14.44 -29.64
C ILE A 68 -26.64 15.15 -30.87
N GLU A 69 -26.21 14.76 -32.05
CA GLU A 69 -26.69 15.35 -33.31
C GLU A 69 -28.22 15.20 -33.49
N LEU A 70 -28.74 14.04 -33.10
CA LEU A 70 -30.18 13.77 -33.19
C LEU A 70 -30.97 14.54 -32.12
N ALA A 71 -30.44 14.64 -30.93
CA ALA A 71 -31.07 15.44 -29.87
C ALA A 71 -31.13 16.93 -30.22
N GLU A 72 -30.08 17.48 -30.84
CA GLU A 72 -30.06 18.85 -31.32
C GLU A 72 -31.08 19.08 -32.42
N LYS A 73 -31.21 18.16 -33.40
CA LYS A 73 -32.18 18.24 -34.50
C LYS A 73 -33.64 18.16 -34.03
N SER A 74 -33.90 17.34 -32.97
CA SER A 74 -35.24 17.19 -32.41
C SER A 74 -35.60 18.24 -31.37
N GLY A 75 -34.65 19.08 -30.97
CA GLY A 75 -34.86 20.08 -29.90
C GLY A 75 -35.12 19.49 -28.52
N VAL A 76 -34.79 18.22 -28.30
CA VAL A 76 -35.03 17.49 -27.05
C VAL A 76 -33.78 17.50 -26.20
N LYS A 77 -33.91 17.93 -24.93
CA LYS A 77 -32.83 17.80 -23.94
C LYS A 77 -32.86 16.38 -23.38
N LEU A 78 -31.92 15.55 -23.86
CA LEU A 78 -31.85 14.14 -23.46
C LEU A 78 -30.76 13.88 -22.44
N ARG A 79 -31.02 12.91 -21.55
CA ARG A 79 -29.99 12.12 -20.90
C ARG A 79 -29.50 11.07 -21.90
N SER A 80 -28.18 10.77 -21.92
CA SER A 80 -27.63 9.83 -22.92
C SER A 80 -28.21 8.41 -22.74
N TYR A 81 -28.29 7.62 -23.82
CA TYR A 81 -28.70 6.22 -23.71
C TYR A 81 -27.76 5.42 -22.81
N LYS A 82 -26.50 5.84 -22.72
CA LYS A 82 -25.51 5.31 -21.79
C LYS A 82 -25.98 5.46 -20.34
N ASP A 83 -26.42 6.68 -19.96
CA ASP A 83 -26.90 6.98 -18.62
C ASP A 83 -28.22 6.25 -18.34
N ASP A 84 -29.09 6.14 -19.35
CA ASP A 84 -30.35 5.39 -19.22
C ASP A 84 -30.13 3.90 -18.98
N PHE A 85 -29.17 3.29 -19.67
CA PHE A 85 -28.76 1.92 -19.42
C PHE A 85 -28.22 1.75 -17.99
N GLN A 86 -27.30 2.63 -17.56
CA GLN A 86 -26.71 2.58 -16.22
C GLN A 86 -27.78 2.72 -15.12
N VAL A 87 -28.72 3.63 -15.32
CA VAL A 87 -29.84 3.84 -14.36
C VAL A 87 -30.78 2.65 -14.38
N ALA A 88 -31.15 2.13 -15.56
CA ALA A 88 -32.06 0.99 -15.64
C ALA A 88 -31.50 -0.26 -14.96
N LEU A 89 -30.23 -0.60 -15.26
CA LEU A 89 -29.56 -1.72 -14.63
C LEU A 89 -29.32 -1.48 -13.13
N GLY A 90 -28.84 -0.29 -12.77
CA GLY A 90 -28.56 0.08 -11.36
C GLY A 90 -29.82 0.03 -10.50
N SER A 91 -30.94 0.63 -10.97
CA SER A 91 -32.23 0.60 -10.25
C SER A 91 -32.78 -0.82 -10.09
N LYS A 92 -32.62 -1.67 -11.11
CA LYS A 92 -33.02 -3.07 -11.02
C LYS A 92 -32.20 -3.83 -9.97
N ILE A 93 -30.89 -3.63 -9.93
CA ILE A 93 -30.01 -4.22 -8.93
C ILE A 93 -30.44 -3.80 -7.52
N GLU A 94 -30.68 -2.50 -7.29
CA GLU A 94 -31.13 -1.98 -5.99
C GLU A 94 -32.52 -2.50 -5.56
N ALA A 95 -33.38 -2.78 -6.53
CA ALA A 95 -34.74 -3.30 -6.26
C ALA A 95 -34.74 -4.79 -5.89
N GLU A 96 -33.88 -5.59 -6.49
CA GLU A 96 -33.93 -7.06 -6.40
C GLU A 96 -32.79 -7.66 -5.56
N LEU A 97 -31.68 -6.91 -5.33
CA LEU A 97 -30.53 -7.38 -4.58
C LEU A 97 -30.21 -6.44 -3.41
N PRO A 98 -29.49 -6.92 -2.37
CA PRO A 98 -29.20 -6.13 -1.16
C PRO A 98 -28.03 -5.15 -1.34
N TYR A 99 -27.83 -4.61 -2.54
CA TYR A 99 -26.73 -3.71 -2.87
C TYR A 99 -27.23 -2.29 -3.13
N ARG A 100 -26.36 -1.29 -2.96
CA ARG A 100 -26.65 0.13 -3.19
C ARG A 100 -25.67 0.75 -4.17
N ALA A 101 -26.15 1.63 -5.03
CA ALA A 101 -25.31 2.41 -5.93
C ALA A 101 -24.50 3.45 -5.14
N ASP A 102 -23.19 3.51 -5.37
CA ASP A 102 -22.29 4.53 -4.82
C ASP A 102 -21.45 5.13 -5.94
N PHE A 103 -21.67 6.42 -6.22
CA PHE A 103 -21.00 7.15 -7.29
C PHE A 103 -19.63 7.71 -6.88
N SER A 104 -19.35 7.74 -5.58
CA SER A 104 -18.11 8.33 -5.03
C SER A 104 -17.05 7.28 -4.72
N ARG A 105 -17.44 6.18 -4.09
CA ARG A 105 -16.51 5.16 -3.60
C ARG A 105 -17.08 3.73 -3.66
N PRO A 106 -17.50 3.27 -4.83
CA PRO A 106 -18.07 1.94 -4.99
C PRO A 106 -17.06 0.86 -4.61
N GLU A 107 -17.55 -0.24 -4.06
CA GLU A 107 -16.73 -1.44 -3.76
C GLU A 107 -16.53 -2.31 -4.99
N ILE A 108 -17.51 -2.31 -5.88
CA ILE A 108 -17.46 -2.99 -7.17
C ILE A 108 -17.88 -2.02 -8.28
N VAL A 109 -17.15 -2.03 -9.39
CA VAL A 109 -17.58 -1.39 -10.63
C VAL A 109 -17.77 -2.46 -11.70
N PHE A 110 -19.01 -2.65 -12.11
CA PHE A 110 -19.38 -3.54 -13.21
C PHE A 110 -19.51 -2.71 -14.48
N THR A 111 -18.59 -2.91 -15.42
CA THR A 111 -18.55 -2.15 -16.66
C THR A 111 -18.88 -3.04 -17.85
N VAL A 112 -19.99 -2.73 -18.54
CA VAL A 112 -20.39 -3.36 -19.78
C VAL A 112 -19.64 -2.73 -20.94
N ASN A 113 -19.16 -3.54 -21.89
CA ASN A 113 -18.60 -3.11 -23.16
C ASN A 113 -19.62 -3.40 -24.27
N GLN A 114 -20.17 -2.34 -24.84
CA GLN A 114 -21.21 -2.45 -25.87
C GLN A 114 -20.69 -3.04 -27.19
N GLU A 115 -19.40 -2.83 -27.53
CA GLU A 115 -18.86 -3.27 -28.83
C GLU A 115 -18.82 -4.80 -28.97
N ASN A 116 -18.42 -5.48 -27.90
CA ASN A 116 -18.28 -6.94 -27.90
C ASN A 116 -19.31 -7.65 -27.03
N MET A 117 -20.27 -6.90 -26.46
CA MET A 117 -21.32 -7.42 -25.57
C MET A 117 -20.75 -8.19 -24.38
N ASP A 118 -19.58 -7.77 -23.88
CA ASP A 118 -18.88 -8.36 -22.74
C ASP A 118 -18.90 -7.40 -21.55
N TYR A 119 -18.35 -7.83 -20.41
CA TYR A 119 -18.24 -6.99 -19.21
C TYR A 119 -16.88 -7.16 -18.53
N SER A 120 -16.56 -6.22 -17.68
CA SER A 120 -15.41 -6.28 -16.78
C SER A 120 -15.81 -5.84 -15.39
N ILE A 121 -15.14 -6.41 -14.39
CA ILE A 121 -15.35 -6.07 -12.99
C ILE A 121 -14.06 -5.51 -12.41
N TRP A 122 -14.18 -4.34 -11.79
CA TRP A 122 -13.15 -3.79 -10.95
C TRP A 122 -13.57 -3.90 -9.50
N ILE A 123 -12.69 -4.42 -8.67
CA ILE A 123 -12.91 -4.59 -7.23
C ILE A 123 -12.03 -3.60 -6.50
N ARG A 124 -12.63 -2.78 -5.64
CA ARG A 124 -11.89 -1.83 -4.80
C ARG A 124 -10.93 -2.60 -3.89
N PRO A 125 -9.63 -2.29 -3.92
CA PRO A 125 -8.68 -2.86 -2.98
C PRO A 125 -9.06 -2.55 -1.53
N GLU A 126 -8.68 -3.43 -0.59
CA GLU A 126 -8.77 -3.15 0.83
C GLU A 126 -7.41 -2.71 1.35
N TYR A 127 -7.40 -1.68 2.20
CA TYR A 127 -6.19 -1.11 2.75
C TYR A 127 -6.16 -1.28 4.26
N LEU A 128 -5.08 -1.88 4.76
CA LEU A 128 -4.84 -2.07 6.18
C LEU A 128 -3.62 -1.25 6.60
N LYS A 129 -3.63 -0.70 7.80
CA LYS A 129 -2.50 -0.06 8.46
C LYS A 129 -2.26 -0.63 9.83
N GLY A 130 -1.02 -0.61 10.27
CA GLY A 130 -0.63 -1.06 11.59
C GLY A 130 0.84 -0.78 11.85
N ARG A 131 1.35 -1.38 12.90
CA ARG A 131 2.77 -1.37 13.22
C ARG A 131 3.26 -2.80 13.35
N TYR A 132 4.47 -3.09 12.86
CA TYR A 132 5.08 -4.39 13.07
C TYR A 132 6.27 -4.32 14.01
N LEU A 133 6.39 -5.34 14.84
CA LEU A 133 7.57 -5.65 15.62
C LEU A 133 8.31 -6.81 14.94
N LYS A 134 9.64 -6.71 14.88
CA LYS A 134 10.51 -7.77 14.42
C LYS A 134 11.32 -8.27 15.62
N LYS A 135 10.91 -9.41 16.16
CA LYS A 135 11.45 -9.99 17.40
C LYS A 135 12.60 -10.97 17.17
N ARG A 136 12.87 -11.32 15.90
CA ARG A 136 13.95 -12.23 15.50
C ARG A 136 14.82 -11.59 14.42
N ARG A 137 16.15 -11.72 14.56
CA ARG A 137 17.11 -11.31 13.53
C ARG A 137 17.06 -12.27 12.34
N GLY A 138 17.58 -11.85 11.20
CA GLY A 138 17.61 -12.68 10.00
C GLY A 138 16.40 -12.50 9.08
N ILE A 139 15.29 -11.92 9.55
CA ILE A 139 14.08 -11.65 8.73
C ILE A 139 14.29 -10.38 7.91
N PRO A 140 14.25 -10.43 6.56
CA PRO A 140 14.28 -9.23 5.73
C PRO A 140 12.92 -8.54 5.72
N GLN A 141 12.87 -7.22 5.48
CA GLN A 141 11.60 -6.50 5.36
C GLN A 141 10.85 -6.86 4.07
N SER A 142 11.56 -7.00 2.97
CA SER A 142 11.00 -7.34 1.64
C SER A 142 11.61 -8.62 1.12
N PRO A 143 10.95 -9.34 0.21
CA PRO A 143 11.49 -10.57 -0.38
C PRO A 143 12.86 -10.31 -1.00
N TRP A 144 13.81 -11.15 -0.67
CA TRP A 144 15.15 -11.05 -1.21
C TRP A 144 15.42 -12.22 -2.17
N ILE A 145 15.26 -11.98 -3.45
CA ILE A 145 15.51 -12.96 -4.52
C ILE A 145 16.98 -12.82 -4.93
N LYS A 146 17.78 -13.86 -4.70
CA LYS A 146 19.10 -13.95 -5.34
C LYS A 146 18.92 -14.50 -6.75
N PRO A 147 19.47 -13.83 -7.79
CA PRO A 147 19.50 -14.42 -9.12
C PRO A 147 20.19 -15.79 -9.09
N GLY A 148 19.55 -16.82 -9.63
CA GLY A 148 20.14 -18.15 -9.83
C GLY A 148 20.11 -19.14 -8.65
N LYS A 149 19.58 -18.77 -7.47
CA LYS A 149 19.30 -19.70 -6.38
C LYS A 149 17.83 -19.66 -6.01
N GLY A 150 17.18 -20.80 -6.07
CA GLY A 150 15.78 -20.94 -5.66
C GLY A 150 15.54 -20.44 -4.21
N LYS A 151 14.28 -20.33 -3.86
CA LYS A 151 13.75 -19.72 -2.65
C LYS A 151 14.06 -20.54 -1.37
N GLU A 152 15.32 -20.57 -0.94
CA GLU A 152 15.74 -21.19 0.33
C GLU A 152 15.84 -20.19 1.49
N ARG A 153 15.12 -19.07 1.42
CA ARG A 153 15.19 -18.05 2.46
C ARG A 153 13.93 -17.99 3.28
N GLU A 154 14.14 -17.64 4.54
CA GLU A 154 13.06 -17.17 5.40
C GLU A 154 12.23 -16.12 4.69
N LYS A 155 10.89 -16.17 4.87
CA LYS A 155 9.99 -15.17 4.35
C LYS A 155 10.30 -13.80 4.96
N SER A 156 9.99 -12.77 4.22
CA SER A 156 10.11 -11.39 4.66
C SER A 156 8.92 -10.96 5.51
N ILE A 157 9.07 -9.83 6.22
CA ILE A 157 7.98 -9.19 6.98
C ILE A 157 6.79 -8.92 6.06
N SER A 158 7.05 -8.38 4.85
CA SER A 158 6.00 -8.11 3.87
C SER A 158 5.27 -9.38 3.42
N GLU A 159 5.96 -10.52 3.33
CA GLU A 159 5.34 -11.80 3.00
C GLU A 159 4.53 -12.35 4.18
N TYR A 160 5.03 -12.26 5.41
CA TYR A 160 4.26 -12.72 6.58
C TYR A 160 2.95 -11.94 6.73
N ILE A 161 2.99 -10.62 6.62
CA ILE A 161 1.80 -9.76 6.76
C ILE A 161 0.91 -9.85 5.53
N GLY A 162 1.49 -9.65 4.34
CA GLY A 162 0.73 -9.56 3.09
C GLY A 162 0.05 -10.87 2.70
N LEU A 163 0.75 -12.01 2.80
CA LEU A 163 0.16 -13.32 2.48
C LEU A 163 -0.95 -13.69 3.46
N THR A 164 -0.76 -13.43 4.76
CA THR A 164 -1.80 -13.68 5.78
C THR A 164 -3.05 -12.84 5.53
N ALA A 165 -2.88 -11.53 5.29
CA ALA A 165 -4.01 -10.65 5.00
C ALA A 165 -4.70 -11.03 3.69
N CYS A 166 -3.92 -11.40 2.66
CA CYS A 166 -4.44 -11.87 1.38
C CYS A 166 -5.27 -13.15 1.51
N ASP A 167 -4.80 -14.12 2.30
CA ASP A 167 -5.51 -15.38 2.53
C ASP A 167 -6.83 -15.15 3.26
N LEU A 168 -6.82 -14.38 4.33
CA LEU A 168 -8.02 -14.11 5.15
C LEU A 168 -9.07 -13.25 4.40
N LEU A 169 -8.64 -12.27 3.62
CA LEU A 169 -9.52 -11.44 2.80
C LEU A 169 -9.77 -12.04 1.40
N LYS A 170 -9.21 -13.22 1.11
CA LYS A 170 -9.30 -13.90 -0.20
C LYS A 170 -8.92 -12.98 -1.35
N GLY A 171 -7.85 -12.20 -1.17
CA GLY A 171 -7.31 -11.31 -2.17
C GLY A 171 -6.49 -12.07 -3.23
N SER A 172 -6.27 -11.44 -4.38
CA SER A 172 -5.46 -12.03 -5.46
C SER A 172 -3.97 -11.73 -5.33
N ASP A 173 -3.60 -10.64 -4.69
CA ASP A 173 -2.23 -10.14 -4.53
C ASP A 173 -2.20 -9.01 -3.49
N TYR A 174 -0.99 -8.57 -3.10
CA TYR A 174 -0.83 -7.45 -2.17
C TYR A 174 0.33 -6.53 -2.54
N ASN A 175 0.27 -5.28 -2.08
CA ASN A 175 1.39 -4.35 -2.04
C ASN A 175 1.67 -3.97 -0.59
N PHE A 176 2.94 -3.96 -0.19
CA PHE A 176 3.37 -3.62 1.16
C PHE A 176 4.21 -2.34 1.16
N TYR A 177 3.88 -1.43 2.07
CA TYR A 177 4.53 -0.13 2.26
C TYR A 177 4.92 0.04 3.73
N ALA A 178 6.11 0.53 4.03
CA ALA A 178 6.54 0.78 5.40
C ALA A 178 7.30 2.10 5.55
N SER A 179 7.22 2.73 6.72
CA SER A 179 7.96 3.94 7.06
C SER A 179 9.45 3.64 7.29
N GLY A 180 10.20 3.53 6.19
CA GLY A 180 11.60 3.16 6.19
C GLY A 180 11.86 1.66 6.32
N ARG A 181 13.12 1.30 6.55
CA ARG A 181 13.59 -0.09 6.60
C ARG A 181 14.69 -0.24 7.64
N GLU A 182 14.71 -1.36 8.34
CA GLU A 182 15.84 -1.83 9.15
C GLU A 182 16.71 -2.83 8.40
N ASP A 183 17.93 -3.02 8.90
CA ASP A 183 18.83 -4.07 8.43
C ASP A 183 18.31 -5.47 8.84
N VAL A 184 18.70 -6.51 8.09
CA VAL A 184 18.27 -7.89 8.35
C VAL A 184 18.69 -8.36 9.73
N ASP A 185 19.84 -7.92 10.20
CA ASP A 185 20.42 -8.21 11.51
C ASP A 185 19.98 -7.27 12.64
N ALA A 186 19.11 -6.29 12.36
CA ALA A 186 18.51 -5.44 13.38
C ALA A 186 17.14 -5.97 13.83
N LEU A 187 16.75 -5.75 15.09
CA LEU A 187 15.39 -5.92 15.57
C LEU A 187 14.59 -4.63 15.41
N MET A 188 13.28 -4.74 15.31
CA MET A 188 12.35 -3.63 15.42
C MET A 188 11.49 -3.87 16.65
N LEU A 189 11.72 -3.10 17.69
CA LEU A 189 11.13 -3.24 19.01
C LEU A 189 10.28 -2.01 19.37
N GLY A 190 9.97 -1.85 20.68
CA GLY A 190 9.29 -0.69 21.22
C GLY A 190 7.91 -0.46 20.58
N ASN A 191 7.73 0.69 19.96
CA ASN A 191 6.44 1.04 19.34
C ASN A 191 6.19 0.43 17.94
N GLY A 192 7.11 -0.41 17.44
CA GLY A 192 6.99 -1.03 16.10
C GLY A 192 7.18 -0.03 14.97
N ARG A 193 7.20 -0.53 13.74
CA ARG A 193 7.31 0.28 12.52
C ARG A 193 5.97 0.41 11.82
N PRO A 194 5.53 1.64 11.50
CA PRO A 194 4.32 1.84 10.70
C PRO A 194 4.41 1.16 9.34
N PHE A 195 3.32 0.50 8.94
CA PHE A 195 3.16 -0.09 7.62
C PHE A 195 1.74 0.08 7.10
N TYR A 196 1.61 -0.08 5.78
CA TYR A 196 0.34 -0.25 5.08
C TYR A 196 0.45 -1.47 4.18
N VAL A 197 -0.66 -2.17 4.02
CA VAL A 197 -0.80 -3.23 3.03
C VAL A 197 -2.09 -3.03 2.25
N GLU A 198 -1.97 -3.04 0.93
CA GLU A 198 -3.07 -3.02 -0.02
C GLU A 198 -3.35 -4.45 -0.45
N ILE A 199 -4.57 -4.92 -0.28
CA ILE A 199 -5.03 -6.23 -0.72
C ILE A 199 -5.84 -6.04 -2.00
N LYS A 200 -5.39 -6.62 -3.10
CA LYS A 200 -6.01 -6.50 -4.42
C LYS A 200 -7.14 -7.51 -4.57
N ASN A 201 -8.24 -7.07 -5.18
CA ASN A 201 -9.41 -7.88 -5.49
C ASN A 201 -9.90 -8.76 -4.31
N PRO A 202 -10.13 -8.19 -3.11
CA PRO A 202 -10.61 -8.95 -1.97
C PRO A 202 -12.00 -9.52 -2.27
N ARG A 203 -12.19 -10.81 -1.98
CA ARG A 203 -13.50 -11.47 -2.06
C ARG A 203 -14.24 -11.49 -0.72
N ASN A 204 -13.49 -11.28 0.37
CA ASN A 204 -14.00 -11.17 1.72
C ASN A 204 -13.58 -9.81 2.28
N ARG A 205 -14.53 -9.03 2.80
CA ARG A 205 -14.27 -7.72 3.42
C ARG A 205 -14.48 -7.73 4.93
N THR A 206 -14.80 -8.89 5.50
CA THR A 206 -14.89 -9.06 6.95
C THR A 206 -13.50 -8.90 7.56
N PHE A 207 -13.29 -7.77 8.21
CA PHE A 207 -12.01 -7.42 8.81
C PHE A 207 -11.96 -7.82 10.28
N ASP A 208 -11.06 -8.72 10.62
CA ASP A 208 -10.75 -9.12 11.99
C ASP A 208 -9.26 -8.87 12.28
N PRO A 209 -8.92 -7.72 12.91
CA PRO A 209 -7.54 -7.36 13.17
C PRO A 209 -6.83 -8.31 14.13
N ALA A 210 -7.55 -8.85 15.12
CA ALA A 210 -6.98 -9.77 16.09
C ALA A 210 -6.55 -11.07 15.42
N ARG A 211 -7.41 -11.63 14.59
CA ARG A 211 -7.14 -12.86 13.84
C ARG A 211 -5.97 -12.68 12.87
N ILE A 212 -5.89 -11.56 12.14
CA ILE A 212 -4.75 -11.30 11.24
C ILE A 212 -3.46 -11.24 12.04
N SER A 213 -3.44 -10.51 13.16
CA SER A 213 -2.24 -10.38 14.02
C SER A 213 -1.79 -11.73 14.60
N GLU A 214 -2.72 -12.55 15.06
CA GLU A 214 -2.45 -13.90 15.58
C GLU A 214 -1.86 -14.83 14.50
N GLU A 215 -2.46 -14.86 13.31
CA GLU A 215 -1.99 -15.70 12.21
C GLU A 215 -0.62 -15.24 11.68
N VAL A 216 -0.32 -13.93 11.64
CA VAL A 216 1.03 -13.40 11.32
C VAL A 216 2.05 -13.87 12.35
N LEU A 217 1.73 -13.78 13.65
CA LEU A 217 2.60 -14.21 14.74
C LEU A 217 2.91 -15.71 14.63
N LYS A 218 1.90 -16.51 14.41
CA LYS A 218 2.00 -17.96 14.22
C LYS A 218 2.79 -18.32 12.95
N PHE A 219 2.46 -17.71 11.81
CA PHE A 219 3.12 -17.97 10.53
C PHE A 219 4.60 -17.62 10.54
N SER A 220 4.99 -16.57 11.29
CA SER A 220 6.39 -16.17 11.47
C SER A 220 7.14 -16.93 12.57
N GLY A 221 6.47 -17.87 13.25
CA GLY A 221 7.04 -18.57 14.42
C GLY A 221 7.43 -17.61 15.55
N GLY A 222 6.61 -16.59 15.81
CA GLY A 222 6.87 -15.55 16.81
C GLY A 222 7.87 -14.47 16.38
N GLY A 223 8.40 -14.53 15.16
CA GLY A 223 9.42 -13.58 14.66
C GLY A 223 8.89 -12.22 14.26
N VAL A 224 7.62 -12.14 13.86
CA VAL A 224 6.93 -10.89 13.48
C VAL A 224 5.61 -10.81 14.24
N GLU A 225 5.39 -9.68 14.88
CA GLU A 225 4.12 -9.36 15.55
C GLU A 225 3.54 -8.09 14.93
N VAL A 226 2.22 -8.06 14.74
CA VAL A 226 1.48 -6.90 14.24
C VAL A 226 0.63 -6.34 15.37
N ILE A 227 0.73 -5.03 15.56
CA ILE A 227 -0.04 -4.29 16.57
C ILE A 227 -0.77 -3.11 15.91
N GLU A 228 -1.80 -2.57 16.57
CA GLU A 228 -2.58 -1.42 16.10
C GLU A 228 -3.15 -1.58 14.69
N LEU A 229 -3.51 -2.82 14.30
CA LEU A 229 -4.03 -3.10 12.97
C LEU A 229 -5.45 -2.53 12.80
N SER A 230 -5.68 -1.79 11.73
CA SER A 230 -6.97 -1.17 11.40
C SER A 230 -7.11 -1.00 9.88
N LEU A 231 -8.33 -0.70 9.42
CA LEU A 231 -8.57 -0.27 8.04
C LEU A 231 -7.94 1.09 7.78
N ALA A 232 -7.51 1.33 6.55
CA ALA A 232 -6.84 2.56 6.12
C ALA A 232 -7.50 3.18 4.89
N ASN A 233 -7.18 4.46 4.66
CA ASN A 233 -7.51 5.15 3.43
C ASN A 233 -6.26 5.19 2.51
N PRO A 234 -6.39 5.03 1.18
CA PRO A 234 -5.27 5.16 0.22
C PRO A 234 -4.46 6.45 0.36
N VAL A 235 -5.11 7.57 0.73
CA VAL A 235 -4.43 8.87 0.92
C VAL A 235 -3.37 8.79 2.02
N GLU A 236 -3.61 8.04 3.09
CA GLU A 236 -2.67 7.88 4.21
C GLU A 236 -1.35 7.21 3.77
N ILE A 237 -1.38 6.41 2.70
CA ILE A 237 -0.17 5.77 2.15
C ILE A 237 0.75 6.82 1.53
N GLU A 238 0.19 7.76 0.79
CA GLU A 238 0.98 8.85 0.17
C GLU A 238 1.56 9.78 1.24
N ASP A 239 0.79 10.08 2.27
CA ASP A 239 1.27 10.86 3.42
C ASP A 239 2.46 10.15 4.10
N MET A 240 2.35 8.85 4.37
CA MET A 240 3.45 8.08 4.95
C MET A 240 4.71 8.06 4.08
N LYS A 241 4.59 8.00 2.74
CA LYS A 241 5.74 8.01 1.83
C LYS A 241 6.52 9.33 1.89
N THR A 242 5.87 10.43 2.22
CA THR A 242 6.48 11.76 2.31
C THR A 242 7.11 12.02 3.68
N LEU A 243 6.59 11.40 4.73
CA LEU A 243 7.08 11.56 6.09
C LEU A 243 8.54 11.10 6.25
N ARG A 244 9.29 11.84 7.04
CA ARG A 244 10.70 11.53 7.39
C ARG A 244 10.87 11.57 8.91
N PRO A 245 10.22 10.62 9.64
CA PRO A 245 10.24 10.64 11.10
C PRO A 245 11.63 10.35 11.64
N ASP A 246 11.99 11.03 12.74
CA ASP A 246 13.13 10.66 13.56
C ASP A 246 12.96 9.22 14.07
N LYS A 247 14.08 8.58 14.36
CA LYS A 247 14.11 7.20 14.86
C LYS A 247 14.99 7.10 16.09
N THR A 248 14.56 6.27 17.04
CA THR A 248 15.32 5.95 18.22
C THR A 248 15.88 4.52 18.11
N TYR A 249 17.14 4.40 18.41
CA TYR A 249 17.89 3.15 18.30
C TYR A 249 18.53 2.79 19.64
N GLU A 250 18.60 1.49 19.93
CA GLU A 250 19.47 0.93 20.95
C GLU A 250 20.63 0.23 20.27
N VAL A 251 21.84 0.54 20.69
CA VAL A 251 23.07 -0.02 20.12
C VAL A 251 23.92 -0.59 21.23
N GLY A 252 24.23 -1.88 21.15
CA GLY A 252 25.21 -2.53 22.01
C GLY A 252 26.58 -2.53 21.34
N LEU A 253 27.58 -2.11 22.10
CA LEU A 253 28.94 -1.92 21.68
C LEU A 253 29.91 -2.63 22.63
N THR A 254 30.93 -3.28 22.09
CA THR A 254 32.13 -3.67 22.83
C THR A 254 33.24 -2.65 22.55
N ILE A 255 33.78 -2.07 23.60
CA ILE A 255 34.90 -1.11 23.55
C ILE A 255 36.18 -1.84 23.97
N GLU A 256 37.18 -1.79 23.11
CA GLU A 256 38.51 -2.32 23.39
C GLU A 256 39.40 -1.19 23.90
N GLY A 257 40.02 -1.38 25.07
CA GLY A 257 40.96 -0.40 25.64
C GLY A 257 40.60 0.05 27.05
N LYS A 258 40.94 1.31 27.39
CA LYS A 258 40.67 1.88 28.71
C LYS A 258 39.22 2.26 28.89
N ALA A 259 38.74 2.18 30.15
CA ALA A 259 37.47 2.75 30.52
C ALA A 259 37.41 4.24 30.18
N ILE A 260 36.27 4.71 29.72
CA ILE A 260 36.03 6.12 29.40
C ILE A 260 35.41 6.80 30.60
N ASP A 261 36.20 7.62 31.30
CA ASP A 261 35.70 8.42 32.38
C ASP A 261 34.83 9.58 31.89
N GLY A 262 33.76 9.89 32.58
CA GLY A 262 32.88 11.01 32.22
C GLY A 262 32.14 10.84 30.88
N LEU A 263 31.91 9.59 30.43
CA LEU A 263 31.26 9.28 29.16
C LEU A 263 29.91 10.01 28.97
N GLU A 264 29.09 10.07 30.00
CA GLU A 264 27.79 10.76 29.93
C GLU A 264 27.92 12.26 29.63
N GLU A 265 28.91 12.93 30.23
CA GLU A 265 29.21 14.34 29.99
C GLU A 265 29.70 14.57 28.55
N ILE A 266 30.54 13.65 28.06
CA ILE A 266 31.04 13.70 26.69
C ILE A 266 29.89 13.53 25.70
N LEU A 267 29.00 12.59 25.94
CA LEU A 267 27.88 12.29 25.04
C LEU A 267 26.83 13.40 25.00
N LYS A 268 26.69 14.24 26.03
CA LYS A 268 25.82 15.44 25.99
C LYS A 268 26.20 16.41 24.85
N LYS A 269 27.48 16.45 24.45
CA LYS A 269 27.96 17.28 23.34
C LYS A 269 27.36 16.85 21.98
N TYR A 270 26.87 15.63 21.86
CA TYR A 270 26.26 15.10 20.64
C TYR A 270 24.78 15.43 20.49
N SER A 271 24.21 16.21 21.38
CA SER A 271 22.83 16.68 21.24
C SER A 271 22.74 17.67 20.09
N ASN A 272 21.84 17.37 19.12
CA ASN A 272 21.67 18.09 17.85
C ASN A 272 22.95 18.21 17.01
N LEU A 273 23.83 17.21 17.09
CA LEU A 273 25.05 17.16 16.29
C LEU A 273 24.76 16.93 14.82
N ARG A 274 25.26 17.81 13.96
CA ARG A 274 25.26 17.60 12.51
C ARG A 274 26.44 16.73 12.10
N ILE A 275 26.15 15.73 11.28
CA ILE A 275 27.14 14.81 10.71
C ILE A 275 27.03 14.78 9.20
N ASN A 276 28.17 14.63 8.55
CA ASN A 276 28.25 14.42 7.10
C ASN A 276 28.46 12.95 6.82
N GLN A 277 27.52 12.31 6.14
CA GLN A 277 27.59 10.89 5.79
C GLN A 277 27.57 10.69 4.28
N LYS A 278 28.62 10.07 3.75
CA LYS A 278 28.59 9.48 2.40
C LYS A 278 27.81 8.17 2.43
N THR A 279 27.33 7.74 1.28
CA THR A 279 26.68 6.42 1.16
C THR A 279 27.61 5.34 1.72
N PRO A 280 27.16 4.49 2.67
CA PRO A 280 27.98 3.46 3.29
C PRO A 280 28.63 2.51 2.29
N ARG A 281 29.88 2.09 2.55
CA ARG A 281 30.58 1.14 1.68
C ARG A 281 29.81 -0.14 1.44
N ARG A 282 29.13 -0.67 2.47
CA ARG A 282 28.34 -1.90 2.41
C ARG A 282 27.16 -1.87 1.45
N VAL A 283 26.73 -0.69 0.99
CA VAL A 283 25.58 -0.52 0.07
C VAL A 283 25.93 0.21 -1.24
N LEU A 284 27.21 0.50 -1.50
CA LEU A 284 27.65 1.18 -2.73
C LEU A 284 27.34 0.39 -4.01
N ASN A 285 27.25 -0.94 -3.90
CA ASN A 285 26.89 -1.80 -5.03
C ASN A 285 25.44 -1.68 -5.49
N ILE A 286 24.57 -1.10 -4.65
CA ILE A 286 23.12 -0.95 -4.92
C ILE A 286 22.62 0.49 -4.80
N ARG A 287 23.46 1.42 -4.32
CA ARG A 287 23.09 2.83 -4.13
C ARG A 287 24.16 3.75 -4.68
N LYS A 288 23.74 4.86 -5.29
CA LYS A 288 24.65 5.93 -5.73
C LYS A 288 25.38 6.53 -4.54
N ASP A 289 26.69 6.79 -4.71
CA ASP A 289 27.47 7.51 -3.70
C ASP A 289 27.03 8.97 -3.60
N LYS A 290 26.51 9.35 -2.44
CA LYS A 290 26.02 10.71 -2.17
C LYS A 290 26.44 11.13 -0.78
N LEU A 291 26.88 12.37 -0.64
CA LEU A 291 27.04 13.03 0.66
C LEU A 291 25.66 13.49 1.16
N ARG A 292 25.39 13.27 2.44
CA ARG A 292 24.16 13.71 3.12
C ARG A 292 24.52 14.32 4.46
N GLU A 293 23.97 15.46 4.75
CA GLU A 293 23.95 15.99 6.12
C GLU A 293 22.85 15.31 6.89
N ARG A 294 23.10 14.90 8.13
CA ARG A 294 22.16 14.28 9.06
C ARG A 294 22.36 14.82 10.45
N THR A 295 21.36 14.68 11.30
CA THR A 295 21.40 15.17 12.67
C THR A 295 21.22 14.02 13.65
N ILE A 296 22.16 13.89 14.58
CA ILE A 296 21.97 13.11 15.82
C ILE A 296 21.21 14.02 16.79
N ARG A 297 20.00 13.65 17.17
CA ARG A 297 19.14 14.47 18.05
C ARG A 297 19.55 14.38 19.50
N SER A 298 19.78 13.16 19.97
CA SER A 298 20.28 12.89 21.33
C SER A 298 21.02 11.57 21.36
N MET A 299 21.88 11.43 22.37
CA MET A 299 22.57 10.19 22.69
C MET A 299 22.71 10.05 24.19
N GLU A 300 22.31 8.90 24.73
CA GLU A 300 22.26 8.60 26.15
C GLU A 300 22.90 7.26 26.44
N VAL A 301 23.61 7.18 27.57
CA VAL A 301 24.15 5.92 28.08
C VAL A 301 23.04 5.19 28.82
N LYS A 302 22.66 4.02 28.32
CA LYS A 302 21.75 3.11 29.03
C LYS A 302 22.50 2.21 30.01
N GLN A 303 23.69 1.77 29.65
CA GLN A 303 24.55 0.92 30.47
C GLN A 303 25.99 1.05 29.99
N TYR A 304 26.94 1.07 30.95
CA TYR A 304 28.37 0.94 30.65
C TYR A 304 29.01 0.08 31.77
N LYS A 305 29.49 -1.09 31.41
CA LYS A 305 30.12 -2.02 32.35
C LYS A 305 31.07 -2.96 31.61
N ASP A 306 32.25 -3.18 32.20
CA ASP A 306 33.23 -4.17 31.71
C ASP A 306 33.55 -4.08 30.20
N GLY A 307 33.68 -2.85 29.68
CA GLY A 307 33.91 -2.61 28.25
C GLY A 307 32.67 -2.74 27.36
N HIS A 308 31.51 -3.11 27.91
CA HIS A 308 30.25 -3.16 27.19
C HIS A 308 29.44 -1.89 27.40
N LEU A 309 29.17 -1.19 26.30
CA LEU A 309 28.38 0.05 26.28
C LEU A 309 27.07 -0.14 25.53
N VAL A 310 25.97 0.25 26.15
CA VAL A 310 24.67 0.31 25.49
C VAL A 310 24.24 1.77 25.39
N LEU A 311 24.02 2.22 24.17
CA LEU A 311 23.58 3.59 23.85
C LEU A 311 22.14 3.58 23.35
N VAL A 312 21.39 4.62 23.73
CA VAL A 312 20.14 5.01 23.08
C VAL A 312 20.42 6.25 22.26
N ILE A 313 20.21 6.15 20.94
CA ILE A 313 20.51 7.20 19.97
C ILE A 313 19.23 7.58 19.24
N ARG A 314 18.85 8.86 19.32
CA ARG A 314 17.78 9.41 18.49
C ARG A 314 18.40 10.18 17.33
N ALA A 315 17.98 9.89 16.12
CA ALA A 315 18.55 10.49 14.91
C ALA A 315 17.49 10.78 13.84
N GLU A 316 17.84 11.75 12.99
CA GLU A 316 17.06 12.10 11.80
C GLU A 316 16.87 10.90 10.86
N ALA A 317 15.74 10.88 10.14
CA ALA A 317 15.46 9.84 9.14
C ALA A 317 16.58 9.68 8.11
N GLY A 318 16.97 8.44 7.85
CA GLY A 318 18.00 8.11 6.88
C GLY A 318 19.43 8.27 7.37
N THR A 319 19.64 8.45 8.68
CA THR A 319 20.93 8.35 9.31
C THR A 319 21.38 6.90 9.38
N TYR A 320 22.64 6.65 9.01
CA TYR A 320 23.28 5.35 9.08
C TYR A 320 24.00 5.22 10.43
N ILE A 321 23.34 4.61 11.39
CA ILE A 321 23.82 4.55 12.78
C ILE A 321 25.10 3.74 12.93
N LYS A 322 25.24 2.60 12.22
CA LYS A 322 26.45 1.78 12.27
C LYS A 322 27.66 2.59 11.78
N GLU A 323 27.49 3.37 10.73
CA GLU A 323 28.52 4.23 10.14
C GLU A 323 28.81 5.46 11.00
N PHE A 324 27.82 5.98 11.72
CA PHE A 324 28.04 7.03 12.72
C PHE A 324 28.92 6.52 13.88
N ILE A 325 28.75 5.27 14.29
CA ILE A 325 29.56 4.65 15.34
C ILE A 325 31.01 4.41 14.86
N THR A 326 31.17 3.80 13.68
CA THR A 326 32.46 3.28 13.19
C THR A 326 33.26 4.24 12.31
N GLY A 327 32.64 5.34 11.86
CA GLY A 327 33.24 6.28 10.90
C GLY A 327 33.27 5.82 9.45
N ASP A 328 33.05 4.52 9.15
CA ASP A 328 33.13 3.92 7.80
C ASP A 328 34.38 4.35 7.01
N ASN A 329 35.53 4.32 7.69
CA ASN A 329 36.83 4.79 7.17
C ASN A 329 36.79 6.25 6.65
N GLY A 330 36.30 7.17 7.48
CA GLY A 330 36.21 8.60 7.17
C GLY A 330 35.07 9.01 6.26
N ARG A 331 34.13 8.12 5.97
CA ARG A 331 32.92 8.43 5.18
C ARG A 331 31.80 9.05 6.01
N THR A 332 31.91 8.98 7.33
CA THR A 332 31.02 9.67 8.28
C THR A 332 31.86 10.54 9.21
N VAL A 333 31.62 11.85 9.25
CA VAL A 333 32.37 12.83 10.04
C VAL A 333 31.38 13.86 10.61
N PRO A 334 31.45 14.18 11.91
CA PRO A 334 32.14 13.43 12.95
C PRO A 334 31.52 12.05 13.19
N ASN A 335 32.23 11.16 13.87
CA ASN A 335 31.78 9.84 14.23
C ASN A 335 32.25 9.50 15.66
N LEU A 336 31.55 8.54 16.30
CA LEU A 336 31.76 8.23 17.71
C LEU A 336 33.17 7.63 17.97
N LYS A 337 33.65 6.75 17.09
CA LYS A 337 34.94 6.09 17.23
C LYS A 337 36.10 7.10 17.32
N ASP A 338 36.17 8.02 16.37
CA ASP A 338 37.23 8.98 16.27
C ASP A 338 37.15 10.05 17.40
N GLU A 339 35.95 10.49 17.73
CA GLU A 339 35.72 11.50 18.77
C GLU A 339 36.04 11.00 20.19
N LEU A 340 35.86 9.72 20.47
CA LEU A 340 36.17 9.10 21.76
C LEU A 340 37.59 8.45 21.77
N ASP A 341 38.26 8.43 20.64
CA ASP A 341 39.54 7.72 20.45
C ASP A 341 39.51 6.27 20.94
N ILE A 342 38.49 5.52 20.48
CA ILE A 342 38.24 4.14 20.89
C ILE A 342 38.23 3.16 19.73
N ASN A 343 38.59 1.91 20.02
CA ASN A 343 38.25 0.80 19.14
C ASN A 343 36.88 0.25 19.57
N VAL A 344 35.94 0.25 18.63
CA VAL A 344 34.55 -0.16 18.91
C VAL A 344 34.09 -1.24 17.95
N LYS A 345 33.47 -2.26 18.50
CA LYS A 345 32.73 -3.28 17.76
C LYS A 345 31.24 -3.16 18.06
N ILE A 346 30.42 -3.16 17.01
CA ILE A 346 28.97 -3.18 17.18
C ILE A 346 28.53 -4.63 17.39
N ASP A 347 27.96 -4.89 18.55
CA ASP A 347 27.42 -6.21 18.90
C ASP A 347 26.00 -6.40 18.36
N TYR A 348 25.17 -5.35 18.51
CA TYR A 348 23.81 -5.34 17.98
C TYR A 348 23.27 -3.92 17.75
N LEU A 349 22.24 -3.87 16.90
CA LEU A 349 21.43 -2.67 16.65
C LEU A 349 19.96 -3.06 16.74
N ASN A 350 19.17 -2.33 17.51
CA ASN A 350 17.72 -2.44 17.59
C ASN A 350 17.09 -1.08 17.29
N VAL A 351 15.96 -1.09 16.59
CA VAL A 351 15.12 0.11 16.41
C VAL A 351 14.06 0.08 17.50
N LEU A 352 13.98 1.13 18.32
CA LEU A 352 13.03 1.23 19.42
C LEU A 352 11.79 2.04 19.06
N GLU A 353 11.97 3.08 18.22
CA GLU A 353 10.89 3.98 17.88
C GLU A 353 11.02 4.48 16.43
N VAL A 354 9.88 4.53 15.77
CA VAL A 354 9.66 5.27 14.53
C VAL A 354 8.48 6.18 14.79
N LYS A 355 8.70 7.51 14.87
CA LYS A 355 7.67 8.51 15.16
C LYS A 355 6.63 8.63 14.05
#